data_be2a3049011a2ae98969273100391ba8
#
_entry.id   be2a3049011a2ae98969273100391ba8
#
_cell.length_a   1.000
_cell.length_b   1.000
_cell.length_c   1.000
_cell.angle_alpha   90.00
_cell.angle_beta   90.00
_cell.angle_gamma   90.00
#
_symmetry.space_group_name_H-M   'P 1'
#
loop_
_entity.id
_entity.type
_entity.pdbx_description
1 polymer ?
#
loop_
_entity_poly.entity_id
_entity_poly.type
_entity_poly.pdbx_seq_one_letter_code
_entity_poly.pdbx_strand_id
1 'polypeptide(L)'
;MATTDYGPRTTDCAIGLDIGGTKIAGGVVALDSGLVLARRAMPTRPGRGGEAVLADALALAESLRTDAGRLAVDVRGIGVGVPELVDLAGNITSGHAIAWHGAPVQDRFRHLGPAIVEADVRAHALAEARYGAGRPFQLFAFVTVGTGISCCLVLDGKPYAGARGNALILASSPLTTTCTACGTTLRPVLEEFASGPALAARFGAERGEDVLAAAAAGDQAALAVVESAGAALGVSVAWLVNVLDPQAIVVGGGLGLAGGRYWDSFVAATREHIWAESSRDLPILMAALGRDAGLIGAAAAVMQL
;
A
#
# COMPACT_ATOMS: atom_id res chain seq x y z
N MET A 1 0.33 -53.02 -2.72
CA MET A 1 0.31 -51.83 -3.56
C MET A 1 -0.75 -50.91 -2.96
N ALA A 2 -0.36 -49.89 -2.22
CA ALA A 2 -1.28 -48.88 -1.67
C ALA A 2 -1.51 -47.82 -2.76
N THR A 3 -2.70 -47.74 -3.30
CA THR A 3 -3.13 -46.65 -4.18
C THR A 3 -3.30 -45.40 -3.31
N THR A 4 -2.35 -44.50 -3.38
CA THR A 4 -2.50 -43.14 -2.86
C THR A 4 -3.52 -42.42 -3.73
N ASP A 5 -4.73 -42.31 -3.21
CA ASP A 5 -5.82 -41.52 -3.80
C ASP A 5 -5.43 -40.04 -3.67
N TYR A 6 -4.88 -39.46 -4.73
CA TYR A 6 -4.74 -38.01 -4.88
C TYR A 6 -6.10 -37.48 -5.38
N GLY A 7 -7.07 -37.37 -4.46
CA GLY A 7 -8.24 -36.53 -4.71
C GLY A 7 -7.80 -35.13 -5.15
N PRO A 8 -8.62 -34.41 -5.93
CA PRO A 8 -8.25 -33.08 -6.39
C PRO A 8 -7.92 -32.22 -5.17
N ARG A 9 -6.67 -31.71 -5.06
CA ARG A 9 -6.27 -30.77 -4.03
C ARG A 9 -7.13 -29.53 -4.23
N THR A 10 -8.07 -29.28 -3.33
CA THR A 10 -8.77 -28.00 -3.29
C THR A 10 -7.72 -26.91 -3.07
N THR A 11 -7.69 -25.93 -3.95
CA THR A 11 -6.73 -24.82 -3.81
C THR A 11 -7.08 -24.03 -2.57
N ASP A 12 -6.15 -23.95 -1.63
CA ASP A 12 -6.30 -23.12 -0.42
C ASP A 12 -6.41 -21.65 -0.82
N CYS A 13 -7.55 -21.04 -0.51
CA CYS A 13 -7.83 -19.64 -0.83
C CYS A 13 -8.12 -18.82 0.42
N ALA A 14 -8.03 -17.52 0.30
CA ALA A 14 -8.59 -16.57 1.25
C ALA A 14 -9.33 -15.45 0.51
N ILE A 15 -10.27 -14.81 1.19
CA ILE A 15 -10.85 -13.56 0.71
C ILE A 15 -9.98 -12.42 1.22
N GLY A 16 -9.48 -11.61 0.30
CA GLY A 16 -8.78 -10.37 0.63
C GLY A 16 -9.64 -9.17 0.28
N LEU A 17 -9.77 -8.24 1.20
CA LEU A 17 -10.39 -6.93 1.00
C LEU A 17 -9.33 -5.85 1.15
N ASP A 18 -9.30 -4.92 0.21
CA ASP A 18 -8.51 -3.69 0.24
C ASP A 18 -9.49 -2.51 0.29
N ILE A 19 -9.61 -1.91 1.46
CA ILE A 19 -10.56 -0.83 1.73
C ILE A 19 -9.79 0.48 1.73
N GLY A 20 -9.84 1.21 0.63
CA GLY A 20 -9.28 2.56 0.53
C GLY A 20 -10.32 3.65 0.74
N GLY A 21 -9.88 4.91 0.84
CA GLY A 21 -10.78 6.06 0.99
C GLY A 21 -11.73 6.28 -0.19
N THR A 22 -11.42 5.77 -1.37
CA THR A 22 -12.20 5.98 -2.60
C THR A 22 -12.91 4.70 -3.06
N LYS A 23 -12.29 3.54 -2.89
CA LYS A 23 -12.74 2.26 -3.44
C LYS A 23 -12.51 1.15 -2.42
N ILE A 24 -13.46 0.21 -2.33
CA ILE A 24 -13.30 -1.10 -1.72
C ILE A 24 -13.07 -2.10 -2.86
N ALA A 25 -11.95 -2.80 -2.85
CA ALA A 25 -11.68 -3.90 -3.76
C ALA A 25 -11.58 -5.21 -2.96
N GLY A 26 -12.03 -6.31 -3.54
CA GLY A 26 -11.91 -7.60 -2.91
C GLY A 26 -11.73 -8.72 -3.93
N GLY A 27 -11.15 -9.84 -3.47
CA GLY A 27 -10.95 -11.01 -4.33
C GLY A 27 -10.85 -12.31 -3.54
N VAL A 28 -11.14 -13.39 -4.23
CA VAL A 28 -10.79 -14.76 -3.83
C VAL A 28 -9.38 -15.02 -4.34
N VAL A 29 -8.44 -15.23 -3.44
CA VAL A 29 -7.00 -15.32 -3.77
C VAL A 29 -6.49 -16.70 -3.41
N ALA A 30 -5.83 -17.36 -4.36
CA ALA A 30 -5.11 -18.60 -4.13
C ALA A 30 -3.83 -18.30 -3.32
N LEU A 31 -3.68 -18.94 -2.16
CA LEU A 31 -2.63 -18.62 -1.19
C LEU A 31 -1.24 -19.15 -1.55
N ASP A 32 -1.18 -20.09 -2.48
CA ASP A 32 0.08 -20.66 -3.01
C ASP A 32 0.75 -19.74 -4.04
N SER A 33 -0.05 -19.03 -4.84
CA SER A 33 0.41 -18.27 -6.02
C SER A 33 0.11 -16.77 -5.97
N GLY A 34 -0.81 -16.33 -5.11
CA GLY A 34 -1.32 -14.96 -5.11
C GLY A 34 -2.30 -14.68 -6.28
N LEU A 35 -2.72 -15.72 -7.03
CA LEU A 35 -3.64 -15.56 -8.15
C LEU A 35 -5.03 -15.14 -7.66
N VAL A 36 -5.58 -14.09 -8.25
CA VAL A 36 -6.93 -13.61 -7.98
C VAL A 36 -7.93 -14.39 -8.86
N LEU A 37 -8.69 -15.31 -8.26
CA LEU A 37 -9.63 -16.20 -8.95
C LEU A 37 -10.99 -15.52 -9.22
N ALA A 38 -11.41 -14.63 -8.32
CA ALA A 38 -12.61 -13.80 -8.50
C ALA A 38 -12.31 -12.40 -7.95
N ARG A 39 -12.87 -11.38 -8.57
CA ARG A 39 -12.62 -9.98 -8.20
C ARG A 39 -13.91 -9.18 -8.21
N ARG A 40 -14.10 -8.35 -7.18
CA ARG A 40 -15.19 -7.39 -7.07
C ARG A 40 -14.65 -6.05 -6.58
N ALA A 41 -15.34 -4.96 -6.91
CA ALA A 41 -15.02 -3.64 -6.39
C ALA A 41 -16.26 -2.76 -6.35
N MET A 42 -16.25 -1.78 -5.42
CA MET A 42 -17.30 -0.78 -5.27
C MET A 42 -16.71 0.52 -4.70
N PRO A 43 -17.38 1.67 -4.86
CA PRO A 43 -16.97 2.93 -4.23
C PRO A 43 -17.10 2.86 -2.71
N THR A 44 -16.09 3.38 -1.96
CA THR A 44 -16.12 3.44 -0.49
C THR A 44 -17.17 4.42 0.03
N ARG A 45 -17.22 5.65 -0.51
CA ARG A 45 -18.10 6.74 -0.07
C ARG A 45 -18.03 6.98 1.45
N PRO A 46 -16.85 7.34 2.01
CA PRO A 46 -16.62 7.42 3.46
C PRO A 46 -17.49 8.48 4.16
N GLY A 47 -17.98 9.49 3.44
CA GLY A 47 -18.90 10.50 3.96
C GLY A 47 -20.25 9.96 4.47
N ARG A 48 -20.59 8.68 4.22
CA ARG A 48 -21.77 8.01 4.80
C ARG A 48 -21.54 7.51 6.23
N GLY A 49 -20.31 7.62 6.75
CA GLY A 49 -19.89 7.12 8.05
C GLY A 49 -19.32 5.70 8.02
N GLY A 50 -18.54 5.37 9.03
CA GLY A 50 -17.78 4.11 9.13
C GLY A 50 -18.66 2.86 9.12
N GLU A 51 -19.81 2.88 9.78
CA GLU A 51 -20.76 1.75 9.81
C GLU A 51 -21.31 1.41 8.41
N ALA A 52 -21.62 2.42 7.60
CA ALA A 52 -22.12 2.20 6.24
C ALA A 52 -21.01 1.58 5.35
N VAL A 53 -19.77 2.04 5.50
CA VAL A 53 -18.63 1.47 4.78
C VAL A 53 -18.37 0.02 5.22
N LEU A 54 -18.48 -0.26 6.52
CA LEU A 54 -18.32 -1.62 7.06
C LEU A 54 -19.42 -2.55 6.54
N ALA A 55 -20.67 -2.09 6.48
CA ALA A 55 -21.76 -2.89 5.92
C ALA A 55 -21.52 -3.24 4.43
N ASP A 56 -21.04 -2.27 3.64
CA ASP A 56 -20.67 -2.52 2.24
C ASP A 56 -19.53 -3.53 2.10
N ALA A 57 -18.50 -3.43 2.96
CA ALA A 57 -17.37 -4.34 2.96
C ALA A 57 -17.77 -5.78 3.34
N LEU A 58 -18.67 -5.93 4.33
CA LEU A 58 -19.23 -7.24 4.71
C LEU A 58 -20.05 -7.85 3.57
N ALA A 59 -20.93 -7.07 2.93
CA ALA A 59 -21.72 -7.54 1.77
C ALA A 59 -20.81 -7.96 0.60
N LEU A 60 -19.70 -7.24 0.38
CA LEU A 60 -18.71 -7.61 -0.63
C LEU A 60 -18.04 -8.94 -0.29
N ALA A 61 -17.65 -9.17 0.98
CA ALA A 61 -17.06 -10.43 1.44
C ALA A 61 -18.04 -11.61 1.28
N GLU A 62 -19.32 -11.44 1.61
CA GLU A 62 -20.37 -12.45 1.40
C GLU A 62 -20.52 -12.81 -0.08
N SER A 63 -20.49 -11.80 -0.95
CA SER A 63 -20.54 -12.02 -2.41
C SER A 63 -19.34 -12.81 -2.90
N LEU A 64 -18.14 -12.53 -2.38
CA LEU A 64 -16.91 -13.25 -2.71
C LEU A 64 -16.93 -14.69 -2.17
N ARG A 65 -17.53 -14.95 -1.00
CA ARG A 65 -17.76 -16.31 -0.50
C ARG A 65 -18.66 -17.10 -1.43
N THR A 66 -19.70 -16.46 -1.96
CA THR A 66 -20.58 -17.09 -2.96
C THR A 66 -19.79 -17.43 -4.23
N ASP A 67 -18.90 -16.53 -4.68
CA ASP A 67 -18.04 -16.80 -5.84
C ASP A 67 -17.06 -17.94 -5.55
N ALA A 68 -16.46 -18.02 -4.36
CA ALA A 68 -15.60 -19.12 -3.95
C ALA A 68 -16.34 -20.48 -3.99
N GLY A 69 -17.59 -20.51 -3.52
CA GLY A 69 -18.44 -21.70 -3.61
C GLY A 69 -18.70 -22.13 -5.05
N ARG A 70 -18.91 -21.20 -6.00
CA ARG A 70 -19.06 -21.48 -7.43
C ARG A 70 -17.77 -22.01 -8.06
N LEU A 71 -16.62 -21.56 -7.56
CA LEU A 71 -15.30 -22.01 -8.00
C LEU A 71 -14.88 -23.34 -7.36
N ALA A 72 -15.66 -23.85 -6.40
CA ALA A 72 -15.37 -25.07 -5.62
C ALA A 72 -13.99 -25.01 -4.93
N VAL A 73 -13.66 -23.84 -4.34
CA VAL A 73 -12.41 -23.62 -3.58
C VAL A 73 -12.71 -23.42 -2.10
N ASP A 74 -11.77 -23.85 -1.24
CA ASP A 74 -11.88 -23.69 0.21
C ASP A 74 -11.32 -22.35 0.65
N VAL A 75 -12.14 -21.58 1.40
CA VAL A 75 -11.77 -20.29 1.96
C VAL A 75 -11.32 -20.45 3.41
N ARG A 76 -10.04 -20.26 3.70
CA ARG A 76 -9.45 -20.35 5.04
C ARG A 76 -9.87 -19.20 5.96
N GLY A 77 -10.13 -18.03 5.40
CA GLY A 77 -10.47 -16.85 6.18
C GLY A 77 -10.57 -15.59 5.34
N ILE A 78 -10.72 -14.46 6.02
CA ILE A 78 -10.89 -13.14 5.42
C ILE A 78 -9.82 -12.20 5.95
N GLY A 79 -9.01 -11.65 5.08
CA GLY A 79 -8.08 -10.56 5.39
C GLY A 79 -8.63 -9.22 4.92
N VAL A 80 -8.47 -8.20 5.73
CA VAL A 80 -9.00 -6.85 5.47
C VAL A 80 -7.87 -5.84 5.62
N GLY A 81 -7.44 -5.25 4.52
CA GLY A 81 -6.54 -4.09 4.49
C GLY A 81 -7.34 -2.79 4.67
N VAL A 82 -6.91 -1.94 5.58
CA VAL A 82 -7.58 -0.67 5.89
C VAL A 82 -6.62 0.52 5.81
N PRO A 83 -7.09 1.73 5.42
CA PRO A 83 -6.24 2.92 5.26
C PRO A 83 -6.02 3.64 6.60
N GLU A 84 -6.01 2.88 7.68
CA GLU A 84 -5.91 3.37 9.05
C GLU A 84 -4.76 2.69 9.78
N LEU A 85 -4.34 3.27 10.90
CA LEU A 85 -3.38 2.63 11.79
C LEU A 85 -4.03 1.44 12.48
N VAL A 86 -3.34 0.31 12.48
CA VAL A 86 -3.80 -0.95 13.09
C VAL A 86 -2.74 -1.45 14.07
N ASP A 87 -3.16 -1.72 15.30
CA ASP A 87 -2.27 -2.25 16.34
C ASP A 87 -1.95 -3.75 16.12
N LEU A 88 -1.14 -4.32 17.03
CA LEU A 88 -0.72 -5.72 16.93
C LEU A 88 -1.84 -6.74 17.21
N ALA A 89 -2.97 -6.29 17.74
CA ALA A 89 -4.16 -7.12 18.00
C ALA A 89 -5.20 -7.01 16.86
N GLY A 90 -4.96 -6.19 15.85
CA GLY A 90 -5.88 -5.94 14.74
C GLY A 90 -6.94 -4.87 15.04
N ASN A 91 -6.75 -4.06 16.10
CA ASN A 91 -7.65 -2.95 16.40
C ASN A 91 -7.26 -1.71 15.58
N ILE A 92 -8.25 -1.01 15.06
CA ILE A 92 -8.05 0.24 14.32
C ILE A 92 -7.87 1.39 15.32
N THR A 93 -6.73 2.07 15.25
CA THR A 93 -6.31 3.11 16.22
C THR A 93 -6.32 4.52 15.65
N SER A 94 -6.75 4.72 14.40
CA SER A 94 -6.98 6.01 13.77
C SER A 94 -8.33 6.06 13.04
N GLY A 95 -8.68 7.19 12.49
CA GLY A 95 -9.94 7.39 11.76
C GLY A 95 -9.81 8.55 10.78
N HIS A 96 -8.68 8.61 10.05
CA HIS A 96 -8.36 9.71 9.15
C HIS A 96 -9.13 9.62 7.82
N ALA A 97 -9.15 8.45 7.21
CA ALA A 97 -9.83 8.21 5.94
C ALA A 97 -11.26 7.70 6.14
N ILE A 98 -11.48 6.85 7.16
CA ILE A 98 -12.77 6.29 7.50
C ILE A 98 -12.96 6.38 9.01
N ALA A 99 -14.12 6.82 9.48
CA ALA A 99 -14.41 7.02 10.91
C ALA A 99 -14.54 5.67 11.65
N TRP A 100 -13.42 4.94 11.79
CA TRP A 100 -13.33 3.61 12.39
C TRP A 100 -12.50 3.54 13.67
N HIS A 101 -12.03 4.66 14.19
CA HIS A 101 -11.27 4.66 15.43
C HIS A 101 -12.05 3.92 16.54
N GLY A 102 -11.46 2.81 17.04
CA GLY A 102 -12.07 1.95 18.05
C GLY A 102 -13.25 1.09 17.57
N ALA A 103 -13.57 1.09 16.26
CA ALA A 103 -14.61 0.20 15.73
C ALA A 103 -14.14 -1.27 15.70
N PRO A 104 -14.97 -2.24 16.10
CA PRO A 104 -14.60 -3.66 16.18
C PRO A 104 -14.68 -4.33 14.80
N VAL A 105 -13.97 -3.79 13.81
CA VAL A 105 -14.05 -4.22 12.40
C VAL A 105 -13.71 -5.70 12.26
N GLN A 106 -12.63 -6.16 12.89
CA GLN A 106 -12.21 -7.56 12.83
C GLN A 106 -13.29 -8.50 13.36
N ASP A 107 -13.94 -8.17 14.49
CA ASP A 107 -14.97 -9.01 15.10
C ASP A 107 -16.22 -9.10 14.19
N ARG A 108 -16.53 -8.03 13.48
CA ARG A 108 -17.65 -8.00 12.53
C ARG A 108 -17.43 -8.93 11.33
N PHE A 109 -16.20 -9.21 10.92
CA PHE A 109 -15.91 -10.20 9.87
C PHE A 109 -15.88 -11.64 10.39
N ARG A 110 -15.68 -11.88 11.69
CA ARG A 110 -15.58 -13.24 12.26
C ARG A 110 -16.81 -14.12 12.08
N HIS A 111 -18.00 -13.53 11.89
CA HIS A 111 -19.19 -14.33 11.57
C HIS A 111 -19.14 -14.98 10.18
N LEU A 112 -18.27 -14.48 9.29
CA LEU A 112 -18.01 -15.06 7.98
C LEU A 112 -16.88 -16.10 7.98
N GLY A 113 -16.11 -16.21 9.07
CA GLY A 113 -14.96 -17.11 9.25
C GLY A 113 -13.81 -16.44 9.99
N PRO A 114 -12.66 -17.11 10.16
CA PRO A 114 -11.46 -16.51 10.72
C PRO A 114 -11.14 -15.21 9.97
N ALA A 115 -10.86 -14.13 10.73
CA ALA A 115 -10.64 -12.81 10.13
C ALA A 115 -9.46 -12.10 10.75
N ILE A 116 -8.71 -11.36 9.92
CA ILE A 116 -7.59 -10.51 10.31
C ILE A 116 -7.72 -9.14 9.65
N VAL A 117 -7.49 -8.07 10.45
CA VAL A 117 -7.41 -6.69 9.95
C VAL A 117 -5.96 -6.24 9.96
N GLU A 118 -5.53 -5.61 8.89
CA GLU A 118 -4.15 -5.13 8.71
C GLU A 118 -4.16 -3.73 8.08
N ALA A 119 -3.16 -2.91 8.41
CA ALA A 119 -2.94 -1.66 7.70
C ALA A 119 -2.62 -1.93 6.22
N ASP A 120 -3.19 -1.15 5.32
CA ASP A 120 -3.07 -1.34 3.86
C ASP A 120 -1.61 -1.43 3.41
N VAL A 121 -0.72 -0.56 3.91
CA VAL A 121 0.70 -0.58 3.56
C VAL A 121 1.38 -1.89 3.97
N ARG A 122 1.03 -2.47 5.13
CA ARG A 122 1.58 -3.77 5.55
C ARG A 122 1.02 -4.91 4.69
N ALA A 123 -0.25 -4.85 4.31
CA ALA A 123 -0.83 -5.79 3.37
C ALA A 123 -0.13 -5.71 1.99
N HIS A 124 0.05 -4.51 1.43
CA HIS A 124 0.78 -4.34 0.18
C HIS A 124 2.22 -4.88 0.27
N ALA A 125 2.93 -4.55 1.34
CA ALA A 125 4.30 -5.03 1.57
C ALA A 125 4.37 -6.56 1.68
N LEU A 126 3.40 -7.19 2.35
CA LEU A 126 3.28 -8.65 2.45
C LEU A 126 3.03 -9.30 1.08
N ALA A 127 2.19 -8.70 0.25
CA ALA A 127 1.94 -9.17 -1.10
C ALA A 127 3.22 -9.18 -1.94
N GLU A 128 3.95 -8.07 -1.94
CA GLU A 128 5.22 -7.96 -2.68
C GLU A 128 6.31 -8.90 -2.13
N ALA A 129 6.33 -9.12 -0.81
CA ALA A 129 7.25 -10.08 -0.18
C ALA A 129 6.98 -11.53 -0.61
N ARG A 130 5.70 -11.90 -0.76
CA ARG A 130 5.35 -13.30 -1.09
C ARG A 130 5.29 -13.59 -2.58
N TYR A 131 4.76 -12.66 -3.36
CA TYR A 131 4.38 -12.92 -4.74
C TYR A 131 4.96 -11.93 -5.75
N GLY A 132 5.53 -10.80 -5.28
CA GLY A 132 5.98 -9.70 -6.12
C GLY A 132 7.46 -9.43 -6.12
N ALA A 133 7.81 -8.16 -6.29
CA ALA A 133 9.19 -7.68 -6.45
C ALA A 133 10.07 -7.85 -5.19
N GLY A 134 9.44 -7.99 -4.02
CA GLY A 134 10.13 -8.18 -2.73
C GLY A 134 10.66 -9.60 -2.48
N ARG A 135 10.22 -10.62 -3.25
CA ARG A 135 10.54 -12.03 -3.04
C ARG A 135 12.03 -12.37 -2.89
N PRO A 136 12.97 -11.76 -3.64
CA PRO A 136 14.37 -12.08 -3.55
C PRO A 136 15.08 -11.57 -2.28
N PHE A 137 14.43 -10.69 -1.52
CA PHE A 137 15.07 -9.93 -0.44
C PHE A 137 14.57 -10.39 0.94
N GLN A 138 15.51 -10.56 1.86
CA GLN A 138 15.19 -10.82 3.27
C GLN A 138 14.80 -9.53 4.00
N LEU A 139 15.44 -8.42 3.63
CA LEU A 139 15.20 -7.09 4.21
C LEU A 139 14.98 -6.08 3.07
N PHE A 140 13.79 -5.53 2.96
CA PHE A 140 13.51 -4.45 2.02
C PHE A 140 12.52 -3.43 2.60
N ALA A 141 12.58 -2.19 2.14
CA ALA A 141 11.56 -1.20 2.45
C ALA A 141 10.55 -1.12 1.29
N PHE A 142 9.27 -1.27 1.63
CA PHE A 142 8.17 -1.00 0.71
C PHE A 142 7.69 0.42 0.93
N VAL A 143 7.56 1.19 -0.15
CA VAL A 143 7.05 2.57 -0.13
C VAL A 143 5.89 2.65 -1.11
N THR A 144 4.73 3.14 -0.67
CA THR A 144 3.60 3.40 -1.57
C THR A 144 3.33 4.88 -1.67
N VAL A 145 3.13 5.35 -2.90
CA VAL A 145 2.87 6.76 -3.21
C VAL A 145 1.67 6.85 -4.15
N GLY A 146 0.62 7.49 -3.66
CA GLY A 146 -0.63 7.66 -4.39
C GLY A 146 -1.43 8.83 -3.81
N THR A 147 -2.61 8.58 -3.29
CA THR A 147 -3.41 9.57 -2.52
C THR A 147 -2.67 9.98 -1.25
N GLY A 148 -1.97 9.03 -0.61
CA GLY A 148 -1.06 9.25 0.51
C GLY A 148 0.32 8.68 0.24
N ILE A 149 1.19 8.80 1.25
CA ILE A 149 2.53 8.21 1.28
C ILE A 149 2.64 7.32 2.51
N SER A 150 2.97 6.05 2.31
CA SER A 150 3.15 5.10 3.40
C SER A 150 4.41 4.26 3.18
N CYS A 151 4.96 3.71 4.26
CA CYS A 151 6.15 2.88 4.21
C CYS A 151 6.01 1.69 5.17
N CYS A 152 6.60 0.57 4.79
CA CYS A 152 6.71 -0.62 5.62
C CYS A 152 8.06 -1.29 5.39
N LEU A 153 8.75 -1.65 6.47
CA LEU A 153 9.93 -2.52 6.40
C LEU A 153 9.45 -3.97 6.39
N VAL A 154 10.02 -4.76 5.51
CA VAL A 154 9.81 -6.21 5.50
C VAL A 154 11.11 -6.89 5.92
N LEU A 155 11.02 -7.76 6.92
CA LEU A 155 12.11 -8.57 7.42
C LEU A 155 11.70 -10.05 7.38
N ASP A 156 12.51 -10.88 6.72
CA ASP A 156 12.25 -12.32 6.54
C ASP A 156 10.83 -12.63 6.06
N GLY A 157 10.38 -11.85 5.06
CA GLY A 157 9.05 -11.98 4.46
C GLY A 157 7.89 -11.49 5.33
N LYS A 158 8.17 -10.84 6.48
CA LYS A 158 7.16 -10.33 7.42
C LYS A 158 7.19 -8.81 7.49
N PRO A 159 6.06 -8.12 7.31
CA PRO A 159 5.94 -6.69 7.56
C PRO A 159 6.24 -6.35 9.02
N TYR A 160 7.08 -5.35 9.24
CA TYR A 160 7.44 -4.87 10.56
C TYR A 160 6.43 -3.84 11.06
N ALA A 161 5.64 -4.20 12.02
CA ALA A 161 4.60 -3.33 12.59
C ALA A 161 5.12 -2.39 13.69
N GLY A 162 6.30 -2.66 14.26
CA GLY A 162 6.78 -1.95 15.45
C GLY A 162 6.09 -2.39 16.74
N ALA A 163 6.34 -1.67 17.81
CA ALA A 163 5.85 -2.01 19.14
C ALA A 163 4.32 -1.82 19.31
N ARG A 164 3.70 -0.99 18.49
CA ARG A 164 2.28 -0.59 18.60
C ARG A 164 1.52 -0.59 17.27
N GLY A 165 2.09 -1.12 16.20
CA GLY A 165 1.50 -1.05 14.87
C GLY A 165 1.79 0.26 14.11
N ASN A 166 2.59 1.17 14.65
CA ASN A 166 2.82 2.52 14.13
C ASN A 166 4.25 2.72 13.60
N ALA A 167 4.92 1.65 13.14
CA ALA A 167 6.27 1.79 12.60
C ALA A 167 6.27 2.53 11.25
N LEU A 168 7.32 3.33 11.04
CA LEU A 168 7.67 3.91 9.74
C LEU A 168 6.58 4.80 9.11
N ILE A 169 6.01 5.72 9.88
CA ILE A 169 5.06 6.73 9.36
C ILE A 169 5.83 7.78 8.56
N LEU A 170 6.25 7.41 7.34
CA LEU A 170 7.06 8.23 6.45
C LEU A 170 6.33 9.51 6.00
N ALA A 171 5.01 9.44 5.85
CA ALA A 171 4.17 10.56 5.43
C ALA A 171 4.38 11.83 6.25
N SER A 172 4.63 11.67 7.56
CA SER A 172 4.82 12.76 8.52
C SER A 172 6.24 13.34 8.54
N SER A 173 7.15 12.88 7.68
CA SER A 173 8.52 13.44 7.62
C SER A 173 8.50 14.94 7.39
N PRO A 174 9.13 15.74 8.28
CA PRO A 174 9.11 17.19 8.14
C PRO A 174 10.00 17.65 6.98
N LEU A 175 9.48 18.55 6.17
CA LEU A 175 10.23 19.20 5.11
C LEU A 175 10.40 20.69 5.42
N THR A 176 11.46 21.28 4.88
CA THR A 176 11.62 22.73 4.81
C THR A 176 11.93 23.10 3.38
N THR A 177 11.10 23.95 2.79
CA THR A 177 11.26 24.40 1.40
C THR A 177 10.95 25.88 1.30
N THR A 178 11.33 26.50 0.19
CA THR A 178 11.07 27.92 -0.06
C THR A 178 10.11 28.06 -1.24
N CYS A 179 9.06 28.83 -1.07
CA CYS A 179 8.17 29.18 -2.16
C CYS A 179 8.95 29.98 -3.22
N THR A 180 9.00 29.45 -4.43
CA THR A 180 9.75 30.11 -5.55
C THR A 180 9.09 31.41 -6.02
N ALA A 181 7.78 31.58 -5.78
CA ALA A 181 7.05 32.77 -6.19
C ALA A 181 7.22 33.95 -5.23
N CYS A 182 7.28 33.72 -3.92
CA CYS A 182 7.30 34.80 -2.92
C CYS A 182 8.45 34.72 -1.90
N GLY A 183 9.30 33.69 -1.95
CA GLY A 183 10.44 33.53 -1.06
C GLY A 183 10.06 33.06 0.37
N THR A 184 8.79 32.80 0.66
CA THR A 184 8.36 32.36 1.99
C THR A 184 8.86 30.96 2.28
N THR A 185 9.40 30.73 3.49
CA THR A 185 9.76 29.40 3.97
C THR A 185 8.50 28.63 4.35
N LEU A 186 8.32 27.47 3.74
CA LEU A 186 7.23 26.51 4.00
C LEU A 186 7.76 25.32 4.79
N ARG A 187 6.92 24.73 5.63
CA ARG A 187 7.26 23.56 6.47
C ARG A 187 6.16 22.50 6.37
N PRO A 188 5.88 21.97 5.17
CA PRO A 188 4.93 20.86 5.02
C PRO A 188 5.50 19.56 5.57
N VAL A 189 4.64 18.57 5.78
CA VAL A 189 5.09 17.18 5.87
C VAL A 189 5.24 16.58 4.45
N LEU A 190 5.94 15.45 4.35
CA LEU A 190 6.25 14.82 3.07
C LEU A 190 4.99 14.55 2.23
N GLU A 191 3.92 14.05 2.84
CA GLU A 191 2.66 13.75 2.14
C GLU A 191 1.99 14.99 1.57
N GLU A 192 2.01 16.11 2.30
CA GLU A 192 1.46 17.40 1.86
C GLU A 192 2.29 18.05 0.73
N PHE A 193 3.45 17.49 0.42
CA PHE A 193 4.35 18.01 -0.61
C PHE A 193 4.49 17.09 -1.82
N ALA A 194 4.50 15.77 -1.62
CA ALA A 194 4.92 14.78 -2.62
C ALA A 194 3.86 13.75 -3.01
N SER A 195 2.65 13.77 -2.40
CA SER A 195 1.54 12.89 -2.79
C SER A 195 0.81 13.38 -4.05
N GLY A 196 -0.04 12.54 -4.64
CA GLY A 196 -0.86 12.91 -5.81
C GLY A 196 -1.73 14.16 -5.58
N PRO A 197 -2.52 14.23 -4.49
CA PRO A 197 -3.26 15.46 -4.13
C PRO A 197 -2.36 16.67 -3.91
N ALA A 198 -1.16 16.48 -3.35
CA ALA A 198 -0.21 17.57 -3.16
C ALA A 198 0.32 18.13 -4.50
N LEU A 199 0.61 17.25 -5.47
CA LEU A 199 0.96 17.69 -6.83
C LEU A 199 -0.17 18.52 -7.43
N ALA A 200 -1.41 18.02 -7.36
CA ALA A 200 -2.59 18.70 -7.88
C ALA A 200 -2.76 20.10 -7.26
N ALA A 201 -2.71 20.19 -5.94
CA ALA A 201 -2.84 21.45 -5.20
C ALA A 201 -1.71 22.45 -5.54
N ARG A 202 -0.47 22.00 -5.66
CA ARG A 202 0.70 22.85 -5.96
C ARG A 202 0.69 23.36 -7.40
N PHE A 203 0.13 22.61 -8.34
CA PHE A 203 0.01 23.02 -9.74
C PHE A 203 -1.29 23.77 -10.04
N GLY A 204 -2.35 23.56 -9.24
CA GLY A 204 -3.69 24.09 -9.49
C GLY A 204 -4.53 23.20 -10.42
N ALA A 205 -4.31 21.88 -10.40
CA ALA A 205 -5.08 20.89 -11.13
C ALA A 205 -6.10 20.18 -10.21
N GLU A 206 -7.03 19.42 -10.79
CA GLU A 206 -7.98 18.62 -10.03
C GLU A 206 -7.34 17.33 -9.49
N ARG A 207 -6.43 16.72 -10.26
CA ARG A 207 -5.82 15.43 -9.95
C ARG A 207 -4.31 15.43 -10.24
N GLY A 208 -3.56 14.60 -9.49
CA GLY A 208 -2.13 14.44 -9.70
C GLY A 208 -1.77 13.91 -11.09
N GLU A 209 -2.62 13.05 -11.68
CA GLU A 209 -2.44 12.54 -13.05
C GLU A 209 -2.43 13.66 -14.11
N ASP A 210 -3.23 14.70 -13.90
CA ASP A 210 -3.29 15.85 -14.80
C ASP A 210 -1.97 16.63 -14.78
N VAL A 211 -1.33 16.73 -13.61
CA VAL A 211 0.01 17.34 -13.45
C VAL A 211 1.08 16.51 -14.15
N LEU A 212 1.02 15.17 -14.00
CA LEU A 212 1.96 14.27 -14.70
C LEU A 212 1.81 14.38 -16.23
N ALA A 213 0.58 14.47 -16.72
CA ALA A 213 0.31 14.66 -18.16
C ALA A 213 0.83 16.00 -18.68
N ALA A 214 0.62 17.09 -17.92
CA ALA A 214 1.17 18.42 -18.28
C ALA A 214 2.70 18.41 -18.29
N ALA A 215 3.34 17.81 -17.30
CA ALA A 215 4.80 17.65 -17.24
C ALA A 215 5.32 16.84 -18.43
N ALA A 216 4.65 15.75 -18.80
CA ALA A 216 5.01 14.94 -19.97
C ALA A 216 4.84 15.72 -21.29
N ALA A 217 3.90 16.67 -21.36
CA ALA A 217 3.72 17.59 -22.48
C ALA A 217 4.73 18.74 -22.50
N GLY A 218 5.61 18.86 -21.50
CA GLY A 218 6.68 19.87 -21.45
C GLY A 218 6.32 21.16 -20.72
N ASP A 219 5.20 21.20 -19.99
CA ASP A 219 4.86 22.35 -19.13
C ASP A 219 5.89 22.51 -18.01
N GLN A 220 6.58 23.66 -17.99
CA GLN A 220 7.71 23.89 -17.08
C GLN A 220 7.27 24.02 -15.61
N ALA A 221 6.08 24.54 -15.34
CA ALA A 221 5.55 24.64 -13.98
C ALA A 221 5.18 23.25 -13.44
N ALA A 222 4.54 22.41 -14.27
CA ALA A 222 4.24 21.02 -13.93
C ALA A 222 5.52 20.21 -13.72
N LEU A 223 6.53 20.37 -14.59
CA LEU A 223 7.86 19.74 -14.42
C LEU A 223 8.49 20.09 -13.07
N ALA A 224 8.53 21.38 -12.70
CA ALA A 224 9.10 21.82 -11.44
C ALA A 224 8.36 21.23 -10.22
N VAL A 225 7.03 21.11 -10.28
CA VAL A 225 6.22 20.48 -9.23
C VAL A 225 6.55 19.00 -9.11
N VAL A 226 6.56 18.28 -10.23
CA VAL A 226 6.78 16.82 -10.29
C VAL A 226 8.20 16.46 -9.83
N GLU A 227 9.21 17.15 -10.36
CA GLU A 227 10.62 16.90 -10.04
C GLU A 227 10.93 17.20 -8.56
N SER A 228 10.45 18.33 -8.04
CA SER A 228 10.68 18.66 -6.63
C SER A 228 9.98 17.70 -5.68
N ALA A 229 8.82 17.19 -6.04
CA ALA A 229 8.11 16.19 -5.25
C ALA A 229 8.84 14.83 -5.25
N GLY A 230 9.27 14.36 -6.41
CA GLY A 230 10.08 13.15 -6.52
C GLY A 230 11.38 13.26 -5.72
N ALA A 231 12.08 14.38 -5.82
CA ALA A 231 13.31 14.61 -5.07
C ALA A 231 13.08 14.62 -3.55
N ALA A 232 12.01 15.26 -3.06
CA ALA A 232 11.66 15.27 -1.63
C ALA A 232 11.39 13.86 -1.09
N LEU A 233 10.66 13.04 -1.84
CA LEU A 233 10.48 11.62 -1.51
C LEU A 233 11.83 10.90 -1.49
N GLY A 234 12.69 11.15 -2.48
CA GLY A 234 14.00 10.52 -2.59
C GLY A 234 14.91 10.80 -1.39
N VAL A 235 14.97 12.03 -0.93
CA VAL A 235 15.70 12.41 0.30
C VAL A 235 15.19 11.63 1.51
N SER A 236 13.86 11.54 1.69
CA SER A 236 13.24 10.85 2.81
C SER A 236 13.50 9.32 2.75
N VAL A 237 13.48 8.73 1.56
CA VAL A 237 13.78 7.30 1.37
C VAL A 237 15.28 7.02 1.53
N ALA A 238 16.16 7.91 1.09
CA ALA A 238 17.61 7.78 1.35
C ALA A 238 17.90 7.78 2.86
N TRP A 239 17.18 8.59 3.64
CA TRP A 239 17.30 8.55 5.10
C TRP A 239 16.90 7.18 5.67
N LEU A 240 15.81 6.56 5.16
CA LEU A 240 15.45 5.18 5.54
C LEU A 240 16.57 4.19 5.19
N VAL A 241 17.18 4.31 4.01
CA VAL A 241 18.31 3.47 3.62
C VAL A 241 19.48 3.64 4.59
N ASN A 242 19.83 4.86 4.94
CA ASN A 242 20.93 5.16 5.87
C ASN A 242 20.69 4.64 7.30
N VAL A 243 19.43 4.48 7.72
CA VAL A 243 19.06 4.04 9.07
C VAL A 243 18.80 2.54 9.15
N LEU A 244 18.24 1.94 8.10
CA LEU A 244 17.74 0.58 8.11
C LEU A 244 18.63 -0.40 7.31
N ASP A 245 19.48 0.12 6.42
CA ASP A 245 20.36 -0.64 5.53
C ASP A 245 19.64 -1.79 4.79
N PRO A 246 18.54 -1.52 4.06
CA PRO A 246 17.79 -2.55 3.37
C PRO A 246 18.51 -3.03 2.13
N GLN A 247 18.20 -4.26 1.69
CA GLN A 247 18.74 -4.84 0.46
C GLN A 247 18.08 -4.23 -0.81
N ALA A 248 16.88 -3.69 -0.69
CA ALA A 248 16.14 -3.07 -1.80
C ALA A 248 15.08 -2.09 -1.30
N ILE A 249 14.63 -1.22 -2.20
CA ILE A 249 13.41 -0.42 -2.08
C ILE A 249 12.42 -0.92 -3.13
N VAL A 250 11.20 -1.24 -2.70
CA VAL A 250 10.08 -1.59 -3.59
C VAL A 250 9.04 -0.49 -3.52
N VAL A 251 8.70 0.13 -4.65
CA VAL A 251 7.82 1.30 -4.72
C VAL A 251 6.52 0.96 -5.41
N GLY A 252 5.40 1.15 -4.72
CA GLY A 252 4.05 0.94 -5.22
C GLY A 252 3.21 2.23 -5.22
N GLY A 253 1.90 2.06 -5.41
CA GLY A 253 0.95 3.16 -5.49
C GLY A 253 0.87 3.80 -6.88
N GLY A 254 -0.23 4.50 -7.14
CA GLY A 254 -0.49 5.04 -8.48
C GLY A 254 0.58 6.01 -8.98
N LEU A 255 1.04 6.92 -8.12
CA LEU A 255 2.10 7.88 -8.47
C LEU A 255 3.48 7.19 -8.49
N GLY A 256 3.74 6.27 -7.56
CA GLY A 256 4.99 5.51 -7.52
C GLY A 256 5.22 4.64 -8.76
N LEU A 257 4.14 4.16 -9.39
CA LEU A 257 4.18 3.34 -10.60
C LEU A 257 4.04 4.14 -11.89
N ALA A 258 3.83 5.45 -11.82
CA ALA A 258 3.60 6.28 -13.01
C ALA A 258 4.87 6.46 -13.87
N GLY A 259 6.05 6.22 -13.31
CA GLY A 259 7.31 6.43 -14.03
C GLY A 259 7.62 7.91 -14.31
N GLY A 260 8.39 8.16 -15.36
CA GLY A 260 8.69 9.51 -15.85
C GLY A 260 9.46 10.37 -14.85
N ARG A 261 9.30 11.69 -14.96
CA ARG A 261 10.10 12.68 -14.21
C ARG A 261 9.99 12.55 -12.69
N TYR A 262 8.84 12.14 -12.18
CA TYR A 262 8.68 11.88 -10.74
C TYR A 262 9.60 10.75 -10.27
N TRP A 263 9.57 9.64 -11.00
CA TRP A 263 10.40 8.47 -10.71
C TRP A 263 11.89 8.78 -10.88
N ASP A 264 12.26 9.44 -11.96
CA ASP A 264 13.66 9.78 -12.25
C ASP A 264 14.26 10.66 -11.15
N SER A 265 13.54 11.70 -10.74
CA SER A 265 13.96 12.62 -9.67
C SER A 265 13.99 11.92 -8.30
N PHE A 266 13.03 11.03 -8.03
CA PHE A 266 13.01 10.19 -6.84
C PHE A 266 14.26 9.30 -6.76
N VAL A 267 14.54 8.54 -7.81
CA VAL A 267 15.70 7.63 -7.85
C VAL A 267 17.02 8.40 -7.73
N ALA A 268 17.16 9.51 -8.48
CA ALA A 268 18.34 10.34 -8.45
C ALA A 268 18.62 10.89 -7.05
N ALA A 269 17.60 11.52 -6.41
CA ALA A 269 17.74 12.07 -5.07
C ALA A 269 17.97 10.99 -4.00
N THR A 270 17.35 9.80 -4.15
CA THR A 270 17.63 8.68 -3.25
C THR A 270 19.10 8.31 -3.29
N ARG A 271 19.65 8.07 -4.47
CA ARG A 271 21.06 7.68 -4.64
C ARG A 271 22.02 8.74 -4.17
N GLU A 272 21.74 10.02 -4.43
CA GLU A 272 22.57 11.15 -4.03
C GLU A 272 22.72 11.25 -2.50
N HIS A 273 21.63 10.96 -1.75
CA HIS A 273 21.60 11.16 -0.30
C HIS A 273 21.89 9.88 0.51
N ILE A 274 22.14 8.75 -0.13
CA ILE A 274 22.65 7.55 0.54
C ILE A 274 24.11 7.79 0.91
N TRP A 275 24.41 7.71 2.23
CA TRP A 275 25.73 7.97 2.78
C TRP A 275 26.74 6.87 2.45
N ALA A 276 26.37 5.62 2.70
CA ALA A 276 27.25 4.47 2.47
C ALA A 276 27.38 4.19 0.97
N GLU A 277 28.60 4.24 0.43
CA GLU A 277 28.87 3.99 -0.98
C GLU A 277 28.43 2.59 -1.42
N SER A 278 28.60 1.59 -0.55
CA SER A 278 28.17 0.21 -0.81
C SER A 278 26.66 0.03 -0.95
N SER A 279 25.87 0.97 -0.43
CA SER A 279 24.39 0.93 -0.50
C SER A 279 23.81 1.82 -1.59
N ARG A 280 24.63 2.64 -2.31
CA ARG A 280 24.14 3.55 -3.35
C ARG A 280 23.50 2.85 -4.54
N ASP A 281 23.98 1.65 -4.86
CA ASP A 281 23.50 0.88 -6.00
C ASP A 281 22.45 -0.17 -5.63
N LEU A 282 21.87 -0.09 -4.41
CA LEU A 282 20.80 -1.00 -4.03
C LEU A 282 19.66 -0.95 -5.06
N PRO A 283 18.96 -2.07 -5.31
CA PRO A 283 17.82 -2.10 -6.21
C PRO A 283 16.69 -1.18 -5.73
N ILE A 284 16.23 -0.28 -6.59
CA ILE A 284 15.00 0.51 -6.43
C ILE A 284 14.05 0.01 -7.49
N LEU A 285 13.02 -0.72 -7.10
CA LEU A 285 12.15 -1.50 -7.97
C LEU A 285 10.71 -1.00 -7.90
N MET A 286 10.03 -1.02 -9.03
CA MET A 286 8.57 -0.87 -9.03
C MET A 286 7.90 -2.14 -8.51
N ALA A 287 6.82 -1.99 -7.74
CA ALA A 287 5.99 -3.08 -7.26
C ALA A 287 5.39 -3.86 -8.43
N ALA A 288 5.33 -5.20 -8.30
CA ALA A 288 4.99 -6.08 -9.41
C ALA A 288 3.49 -6.42 -9.49
N LEU A 289 2.76 -6.36 -8.36
CA LEU A 289 1.38 -6.83 -8.28
C LEU A 289 0.32 -5.78 -8.64
N GLY A 290 0.77 -4.54 -8.89
CA GLY A 290 -0.08 -3.47 -9.37
C GLY A 290 -1.28 -3.17 -8.44
N ARG A 291 -2.45 -2.95 -9.05
CA ARG A 291 -3.67 -2.52 -8.34
C ARG A 291 -4.31 -3.56 -7.42
N ASP A 292 -3.93 -4.82 -7.51
CA ASP A 292 -4.50 -5.91 -6.73
C ASP A 292 -3.60 -6.30 -5.54
N ALA A 293 -2.43 -5.63 -5.37
CA ALA A 293 -1.48 -5.89 -4.29
C ALA A 293 -2.15 -5.83 -2.90
N GLY A 294 -3.02 -4.84 -2.64
CA GLY A 294 -3.71 -4.69 -1.36
C GLY A 294 -4.60 -5.88 -1.01
N LEU A 295 -5.48 -6.30 -1.93
CA LEU A 295 -6.35 -7.46 -1.70
C LEU A 295 -5.58 -8.78 -1.64
N ILE A 296 -4.49 -8.94 -2.43
CA ILE A 296 -3.62 -10.11 -2.38
C ILE A 296 -2.92 -10.19 -1.02
N GLY A 297 -2.38 -9.08 -0.54
CA GLY A 297 -1.71 -9.01 0.74
C GLY A 297 -2.64 -9.19 1.93
N ALA A 298 -3.84 -8.62 1.88
CA ALA A 298 -4.87 -8.85 2.87
C ALA A 298 -5.23 -10.35 2.93
N ALA A 299 -5.44 -11.01 1.80
CA ALA A 299 -5.66 -12.45 1.76
C ALA A 299 -4.47 -13.23 2.34
N ALA A 300 -3.24 -12.86 1.98
CA ALA A 300 -2.03 -13.50 2.49
C ALA A 300 -1.87 -13.37 3.99
N ALA A 301 -2.36 -12.29 4.61
CA ALA A 301 -2.32 -12.09 6.06
C ALA A 301 -3.09 -13.18 6.82
N VAL A 302 -4.11 -13.82 6.23
CA VAL A 302 -4.85 -14.94 6.80
C VAL A 302 -3.93 -16.12 7.17
N MET A 303 -2.79 -16.26 6.50
CA MET A 303 -1.82 -17.32 6.81
C MET A 303 -1.08 -17.11 8.14
N GLN A 304 -1.34 -15.99 8.83
CA GLN A 304 -0.79 -15.69 10.15
C GLN A 304 -1.75 -16.09 11.29
N LEU A 305 -3.00 -16.49 10.95
CA LEU A 305 -3.99 -17.03 11.87
C LEU A 305 -3.70 -18.51 12.17
#